data_c8f08889711b3a9937866734a6f979b0
#
_entry.id   c8f08889711b3a9937866734a6f979b0
#
_cell.length_a   1.000
_cell.length_b   1.000
_cell.length_c   1.000
_cell.angle_alpha   90.00
_cell.angle_beta   90.00
_cell.angle_gamma   90.00
#
_symmetry.space_group_name_H-M   'P 1'
#
loop_
_entity.id
_entity.type
_entity.pdbx_description
1 polymer ?
#
loop_
_entity_poly.entity_id
_entity_poly.type
_entity_poly.pdbx_seq_one_letter_code
_entity_poly.pdbx_strand_id
1 'polypeptide(L)'
;MSEKTQTTKPTVRDERGLLNGVNYIFNKDGTINWRAMVNPAHLYPNKDWFNRRNQPVPELATDLRDEQLLIKLGGIKEVAKLRGYSRVHFQFPKLERDYVVASCTIDWISNFETNVNSVEDDWHSISSMDVANATFENTDGFGQKFLETIAANRAFVRTVRNYLGIHIVGEDEIAKGNGAKAASSSVDGSADISPQGILSKKFAENIGGSFTDFKSWLRELWKAESYQNEDAANWKTWSDIPAKEARALLKFIK
;
A
#
# COMPACT_ATOMS: atom_id res chain seq x y z
N MET A 1 33.96 27.91 28.18
CA MET A 1 32.73 27.43 27.50
C MET A 1 32.49 26.01 27.95
N SER A 2 31.45 25.79 28.78
CA SER A 2 31.19 24.47 29.40
C SER A 2 30.24 23.72 28.52
N GLU A 3 30.69 22.66 27.83
CA GLU A 3 29.85 21.73 27.10
C GLU A 3 28.91 21.02 28.08
N LYS A 4 27.62 21.33 27.97
CA LYS A 4 26.58 20.54 28.63
C LYS A 4 26.45 19.21 27.87
N THR A 5 27.13 18.19 28.37
CA THR A 5 26.88 16.81 27.97
C THR A 5 25.44 16.46 28.37
N GLN A 6 24.54 16.43 27.41
CA GLN A 6 23.21 15.87 27.62
C GLN A 6 23.38 14.36 27.80
N THR A 7 23.39 13.90 29.02
CA THR A 7 23.23 12.49 29.36
C THR A 7 21.77 12.13 29.04
N THR A 8 21.57 11.52 27.87
CA THR A 8 20.30 10.86 27.55
C THR A 8 20.11 9.72 28.55
N LYS A 9 19.15 9.86 29.45
CA LYS A 9 18.73 8.76 30.33
C LYS A 9 18.41 7.55 29.48
N PRO A 10 18.89 6.33 29.84
CA PRO A 10 18.47 5.14 29.11
C PRO A 10 16.96 5.01 29.17
N THR A 11 16.37 4.69 28.04
CA THR A 11 14.92 4.52 27.90
C THR A 11 14.52 3.21 28.59
N VAL A 12 14.13 3.31 29.86
CA VAL A 12 13.78 2.15 30.70
C VAL A 12 12.31 1.86 30.55
N ARG A 13 11.96 0.57 30.43
CA ARG A 13 10.56 0.09 30.47
C ARG A 13 10.17 -0.27 31.90
N ASP A 14 8.91 -0.07 32.23
CA ASP A 14 8.32 -0.48 33.51
C ASP A 14 8.02 -2.01 33.54
N GLU A 15 7.48 -2.49 34.66
CA GLU A 15 7.09 -3.90 34.86
C GLU A 15 6.04 -4.40 33.85
N ARG A 16 5.27 -3.49 33.27
CA ARG A 16 4.30 -3.79 32.20
C ARG A 16 4.94 -3.86 30.81
N GLY A 17 6.23 -3.59 30.69
CA GLY A 17 6.97 -3.49 29.42
C GLY A 17 6.73 -2.18 28.68
N LEU A 18 6.19 -1.14 29.34
CA LEU A 18 5.90 0.17 28.75
C LEU A 18 7.07 1.14 28.97
N LEU A 19 7.31 2.03 28.00
CA LEU A 19 8.32 3.06 28.12
C LEU A 19 7.97 4.08 29.20
N ASN A 20 8.89 4.33 30.12
CA ASN A 20 8.72 5.35 31.15
C ASN A 20 8.62 6.74 30.54
N GLY A 21 7.69 7.55 31.07
CA GLY A 21 7.48 8.94 30.65
C GLY A 21 6.63 9.10 29.37
N VAL A 22 6.02 8.03 28.88
CA VAL A 22 5.05 8.06 27.79
C VAL A 22 3.63 7.97 28.33
N ASN A 23 2.76 8.88 27.92
CA ASN A 23 1.33 8.84 28.24
C ASN A 23 0.63 7.92 27.25
N TYR A 24 0.44 6.66 27.62
CA TYR A 24 -0.29 5.70 26.80
C TYR A 24 -1.80 5.93 26.88
N ILE A 25 -2.46 5.79 25.75
CA ILE A 25 -3.92 5.85 25.64
C ILE A 25 -4.44 4.41 25.61
N PHE A 26 -5.41 4.10 26.48
CA PHE A 26 -5.95 2.75 26.63
C PHE A 26 -7.36 2.65 26.07
N ASN A 27 -7.69 1.50 25.53
CA ASN A 27 -9.04 1.09 25.19
C ASN A 27 -9.83 0.74 26.46
N LYS A 28 -11.14 0.56 26.33
CA LYS A 28 -12.03 0.18 27.45
C LYS A 28 -11.71 -1.19 28.06
N ASP A 29 -11.10 -2.08 27.29
CA ASP A 29 -10.67 -3.42 27.71
C ASP A 29 -9.29 -3.43 28.37
N GLY A 30 -8.64 -2.27 28.50
CA GLY A 30 -7.33 -2.11 29.12
C GLY A 30 -6.15 -2.33 28.17
N THR A 31 -6.37 -2.68 26.90
CA THR A 31 -5.33 -2.74 25.88
C THR A 31 -4.89 -1.35 25.44
N ILE A 32 -3.71 -1.20 24.86
CA ILE A 32 -3.24 0.08 24.33
C ILE A 32 -3.95 0.40 23.02
N ASN A 33 -4.48 1.63 22.92
CA ASN A 33 -5.01 2.15 21.66
C ASN A 33 -3.88 2.65 20.77
N TRP A 34 -3.21 1.73 20.05
CA TRP A 34 -2.08 2.05 19.19
C TRP A 34 -2.44 3.03 18.07
N ARG A 35 -3.69 3.00 17.60
CA ARG A 35 -4.19 3.99 16.64
C ARG A 35 -4.15 5.41 17.22
N ALA A 36 -4.54 5.58 18.47
CA ALA A 36 -4.52 6.88 19.16
C ALA A 36 -3.10 7.33 19.56
N MET A 37 -2.14 6.39 19.63
CA MET A 37 -0.72 6.69 19.87
C MET A 37 0.00 7.22 18.63
N VAL A 38 -0.60 7.19 17.45
CA VAL A 38 -0.02 7.78 16.23
C VAL A 38 0.01 9.30 16.37
N ASN A 39 1.19 9.89 16.24
CA ASN A 39 1.35 11.34 16.26
C ASN A 39 0.59 11.98 15.08
N PRO A 40 -0.37 12.89 15.33
CA PRO A 40 -1.16 13.54 14.26
C PRO A 40 -0.33 14.24 13.17
N ALA A 41 0.89 14.69 13.48
CA ALA A 41 1.80 15.29 12.49
C ALA A 41 2.23 14.32 11.37
N HIS A 42 2.04 13.03 11.58
CA HIS A 42 2.29 11.98 10.58
C HIS A 42 1.04 11.55 9.81
N LEU A 43 -0.11 12.12 10.11
CA LEU A 43 -1.38 11.84 9.43
C LEU A 43 -1.71 12.94 8.43
N TYR A 44 -2.27 12.57 7.29
CA TYR A 44 -2.76 13.51 6.29
C TYR A 44 -3.89 12.90 5.45
N PRO A 45 -4.73 13.73 4.80
CA PRO A 45 -5.85 13.24 4.00
C PRO A 45 -5.40 12.40 2.81
N ASN A 46 -6.08 11.29 2.59
CA ASN A 46 -5.92 10.43 1.42
C ASN A 46 -6.58 11.07 0.20
N LYS A 47 -5.81 11.81 -0.59
CA LYS A 47 -6.29 12.52 -1.78
C LYS A 47 -7.04 11.60 -2.75
N ASP A 48 -6.56 10.36 -2.94
CA ASP A 48 -7.17 9.42 -3.87
C ASP A 48 -8.55 8.95 -3.38
N TRP A 49 -8.74 8.83 -2.07
CA TRP A 49 -10.04 8.50 -1.48
C TRP A 49 -11.07 9.58 -1.77
N PHE A 50 -10.70 10.87 -1.62
CA PHE A 50 -11.59 12.01 -1.88
C PHE A 50 -11.84 12.20 -3.37
N ASN A 51 -10.81 12.15 -4.21
CA ASN A 51 -10.91 12.33 -5.65
C ASN A 51 -11.84 11.30 -6.32
N ARG A 52 -11.76 10.02 -5.89
CA ARG A 52 -12.66 8.98 -6.42
C ARG A 52 -14.13 9.21 -6.09
N ARG A 53 -14.43 10.04 -5.10
CA ARG A 53 -15.80 10.39 -4.65
C ARG A 53 -16.22 11.79 -5.07
N ASN A 54 -15.42 12.47 -5.89
CA ASN A 54 -15.62 13.86 -6.29
C ASN A 54 -15.85 14.79 -5.07
N GLN A 55 -15.11 14.55 -3.97
CA GLN A 55 -15.17 15.34 -2.76
C GLN A 55 -13.92 16.23 -2.65
N PRO A 56 -14.03 17.45 -2.12
CA PRO A 56 -12.89 18.32 -1.86
C PRO A 56 -11.96 17.64 -0.84
N VAL A 57 -10.65 17.73 -1.08
CA VAL A 57 -9.65 17.21 -0.14
C VAL A 57 -9.50 18.19 1.02
N PRO A 58 -9.74 17.80 2.27
CA PRO A 58 -9.53 18.65 3.44
C PRO A 58 -8.04 19.04 3.58
N GLU A 59 -7.76 20.21 4.12
CA GLU A 59 -6.39 20.65 4.43
C GLU A 59 -5.83 19.93 5.68
N LEU A 60 -6.69 19.63 6.63
CA LEU A 60 -6.33 19.03 7.91
C LEU A 60 -6.80 17.57 7.99
N ALA A 61 -6.05 16.77 8.73
CA ALA A 61 -6.39 15.37 9.03
C ALA A 61 -7.39 15.21 10.20
N THR A 62 -7.79 16.33 10.82
CA THR A 62 -8.69 16.34 11.98
C THR A 62 -10.07 15.81 11.58
N ASP A 63 -10.66 14.99 12.44
CA ASP A 63 -12.01 14.43 12.29
C ASP A 63 -12.23 13.52 11.08
N LEU A 64 -11.14 13.09 10.41
CA LEU A 64 -11.19 12.13 9.33
C LEU A 64 -11.17 10.70 9.87
N ARG A 65 -11.92 9.81 9.21
CA ARG A 65 -11.91 8.37 9.49
C ARG A 65 -10.64 7.72 8.93
N ASP A 66 -10.31 6.55 9.42
CA ASP A 66 -9.05 5.85 9.06
C ASP A 66 -8.90 5.61 7.55
N GLU A 67 -9.98 5.29 6.83
CA GLU A 67 -9.95 5.11 5.38
C GLU A 67 -9.72 6.42 4.60
N GLN A 68 -9.95 7.56 5.23
CA GLN A 68 -9.74 8.90 4.66
C GLN A 68 -8.33 9.44 4.92
N LEU A 69 -7.53 8.70 5.69
CA LEU A 69 -6.21 9.10 6.15
C LEU A 69 -5.11 8.27 5.48
N LEU A 70 -3.93 8.84 5.46
CA LEU A 70 -2.66 8.16 5.22
C LEU A 70 -1.72 8.43 6.38
N ILE A 71 -0.85 7.46 6.67
CA ILE A 71 0.20 7.60 7.67
C ILE A 71 1.57 7.56 7.01
N LYS A 72 2.43 8.51 7.37
CA LYS A 72 3.83 8.55 6.94
C LYS A 72 4.64 7.44 7.59
N LEU A 73 5.66 6.95 6.89
CA LEU A 73 6.63 5.96 7.41
C LEU A 73 7.20 6.36 8.78
N GLY A 74 7.49 7.66 8.98
CA GLY A 74 7.95 8.20 10.26
C GLY A 74 7.03 7.86 11.42
N GLY A 75 5.71 8.04 11.25
CA GLY A 75 4.72 7.73 12.27
C GLY A 75 4.65 6.24 12.62
N ILE A 76 4.75 5.38 11.62
CA ILE A 76 4.82 3.92 11.84
C ILE A 76 6.11 3.56 12.63
N LYS A 77 7.25 4.15 12.26
CA LYS A 77 8.51 3.91 12.99
C LYS A 77 8.45 4.39 14.44
N GLU A 78 7.78 5.52 14.70
CA GLU A 78 7.59 6.04 16.06
C GLU A 78 6.73 5.09 16.90
N VAL A 79 5.58 4.64 16.40
CA VAL A 79 4.70 3.71 17.11
C VAL A 79 5.39 2.36 17.32
N ALA A 80 6.14 1.84 16.34
CA ALA A 80 6.91 0.62 16.50
C ALA A 80 7.96 0.75 17.62
N LYS A 81 8.65 1.89 17.74
CA LYS A 81 9.58 2.17 18.84
C LYS A 81 8.87 2.25 20.19
N LEU A 82 7.69 2.86 20.26
CA LEU A 82 6.88 2.89 21.48
C LEU A 82 6.49 1.47 21.92
N ARG A 83 6.04 0.62 20.97
CA ARG A 83 5.72 -0.78 21.25
C ARG A 83 6.96 -1.54 21.70
N GLY A 84 8.09 -1.30 21.04
CA GLY A 84 9.39 -1.92 21.31
C GLY A 84 9.56 -3.25 20.58
N TYR A 85 10.69 -3.37 19.93
CA TYR A 85 11.13 -4.57 19.23
C TYR A 85 12.62 -4.81 19.53
N SER A 86 13.02 -6.08 19.52
CA SER A 86 14.41 -6.51 19.71
C SER A 86 15.13 -6.69 18.38
N ARG A 87 14.37 -7.05 17.32
CA ARG A 87 14.93 -7.30 15.99
C ARG A 87 13.95 -6.94 14.88
N VAL A 88 14.51 -6.42 13.78
CA VAL A 88 13.83 -6.33 12.49
C VAL A 88 14.68 -7.06 11.46
N HIS A 89 14.10 -7.99 10.76
CA HIS A 89 14.76 -8.81 9.75
C HIS A 89 14.03 -8.70 8.41
N PHE A 90 14.79 -8.42 7.34
CA PHE A 90 14.27 -8.40 5.98
C PHE A 90 14.80 -9.58 5.18
N GLN A 91 13.95 -10.17 4.36
CA GLN A 91 14.33 -11.13 3.34
C GLN A 91 13.77 -10.64 2.00
N PHE A 92 14.45 -10.98 0.92
CA PHE A 92 14.05 -10.63 -0.43
C PHE A 92 13.84 -11.93 -1.23
N PRO A 93 12.63 -12.54 -1.12
CA PRO A 93 12.30 -13.77 -1.85
C PRO A 93 12.40 -13.60 -3.36
N LYS A 94 12.22 -12.37 -3.86
CA LYS A 94 12.40 -12.04 -5.27
C LYS A 94 13.12 -10.71 -5.40
N LEU A 95 14.20 -10.69 -6.18
CA LEU A 95 15.04 -9.51 -6.43
C LEU A 95 15.38 -9.47 -7.91
N GLU A 96 14.56 -8.79 -8.69
CA GLU A 96 14.74 -8.55 -10.12
C GLU A 96 14.86 -7.04 -10.39
N ARG A 97 15.30 -6.68 -11.57
CA ARG A 97 15.54 -5.27 -11.94
C ARG A 97 14.29 -4.39 -11.83
N ASP A 98 13.13 -4.93 -12.15
CA ASP A 98 11.85 -4.24 -12.25
C ASP A 98 10.79 -4.75 -11.29
N TYR A 99 11.12 -5.80 -10.49
CA TYR A 99 10.21 -6.42 -9.56
C TYR A 99 10.95 -6.95 -8.33
N VAL A 100 10.66 -6.37 -7.18
CA VAL A 100 11.22 -6.77 -5.88
C VAL A 100 10.10 -7.16 -4.93
N VAL A 101 10.28 -8.29 -4.24
CA VAL A 101 9.45 -8.71 -3.11
C VAL A 101 10.32 -8.70 -1.87
N ALA A 102 9.84 -8.05 -0.81
CA ALA A 102 10.46 -8.07 0.51
C ALA A 102 9.49 -8.63 1.54
N SER A 103 9.99 -9.45 2.47
CA SER A 103 9.31 -9.76 3.72
C SER A 103 10.02 -9.06 4.87
N CYS A 104 9.24 -8.64 5.86
CA CYS A 104 9.73 -8.04 7.08
C CYS A 104 9.24 -8.86 8.27
N THR A 105 10.16 -9.39 9.07
CA THR A 105 9.87 -10.04 10.35
C THR A 105 10.30 -9.12 11.48
N ILE A 106 9.42 -8.88 12.45
CA ILE A 106 9.69 -8.08 13.64
C ILE A 106 9.49 -8.94 14.87
N ASP A 107 10.54 -9.02 15.71
CA ASP A 107 10.47 -9.65 17.03
C ASP A 107 10.18 -8.56 18.06
N TRP A 108 8.98 -8.63 18.65
CA TRP A 108 8.51 -7.64 19.60
C TRP A 108 8.99 -7.94 21.01
N ILE A 109 9.29 -6.91 21.77
CA ILE A 109 9.55 -7.03 23.21
C ILE A 109 8.23 -7.38 23.90
N SER A 110 8.24 -8.36 24.77
CA SER A 110 7.07 -8.72 25.56
C SER A 110 6.58 -7.56 26.41
N ASN A 111 5.28 -7.42 26.53
CA ASN A 111 4.60 -6.48 27.39
C ASN A 111 3.34 -7.13 28.01
N PHE A 112 2.60 -6.41 28.85
CA PHE A 112 1.41 -6.92 29.53
C PHE A 112 0.33 -7.43 28.56
N GLU A 113 0.24 -6.91 27.32
CA GLU A 113 -0.74 -7.36 26.31
C GLU A 113 -0.39 -8.76 25.76
N THR A 114 0.87 -9.17 25.84
CA THR A 114 1.37 -10.42 25.29
C THR A 114 1.51 -11.55 26.33
N ASN A 115 1.50 -11.21 27.62
CA ASN A 115 1.71 -12.14 28.72
C ASN A 115 0.43 -12.80 29.25
N VAL A 116 -0.70 -12.66 28.59
CA VAL A 116 -2.02 -13.04 29.11
C VAL A 116 -2.18 -14.55 29.37
N ASN A 117 -1.28 -15.40 28.86
CA ASN A 117 -1.41 -16.85 28.98
C ASN A 117 -0.11 -17.62 29.35
N SER A 118 0.96 -16.95 29.75
CA SER A 118 2.16 -17.68 30.16
C SER A 118 2.13 -18.00 31.65
N VAL A 119 1.87 -19.26 31.98
CA VAL A 119 1.87 -19.79 33.35
C VAL A 119 3.29 -20.04 33.86
N GLU A 120 4.31 -19.92 33.04
CA GLU A 120 5.72 -20.15 33.38
C GLU A 120 6.63 -19.10 32.72
N ASP A 121 7.71 -18.77 33.40
CA ASP A 121 8.73 -17.71 33.19
C ASP A 121 9.42 -17.61 31.81
N ASP A 122 8.81 -18.11 30.75
CA ASP A 122 9.38 -18.04 29.40
C ASP A 122 8.91 -16.77 28.68
N TRP A 123 9.82 -15.81 28.63
CA TRP A 123 9.70 -14.59 27.82
C TRP A 123 9.70 -14.93 26.33
N HIS A 124 8.58 -15.40 25.82
CA HIS A 124 8.45 -15.68 24.38
C HIS A 124 8.48 -14.37 23.60
N SER A 125 9.47 -14.22 22.74
CA SER A 125 9.43 -13.13 21.74
C SER A 125 8.28 -13.42 20.77
N ILE A 126 7.36 -12.49 20.61
CA ILE A 126 6.31 -12.58 19.62
C ILE A 126 6.84 -12.03 18.32
N SER A 127 6.84 -12.85 17.30
CA SER A 127 7.22 -12.43 15.96
C SER A 127 5.99 -12.16 15.11
N SER A 128 6.02 -11.09 14.35
CA SER A 128 5.07 -10.83 13.27
C SER A 128 5.79 -10.65 11.95
N MET A 129 5.16 -11.07 10.86
CA MET A 129 5.74 -10.99 9.52
C MET A 129 4.68 -10.54 8.51
N ASP A 130 5.13 -9.75 7.54
CA ASP A 130 4.33 -9.41 6.38
C ASP A 130 5.21 -9.26 5.14
N VAL A 131 4.57 -9.23 3.97
CA VAL A 131 5.22 -9.20 2.67
C VAL A 131 4.72 -8.03 1.86
N ALA A 132 5.61 -7.40 1.09
CA ALA A 132 5.24 -6.37 0.13
C ALA A 132 6.11 -6.42 -1.11
N ASN A 133 5.63 -5.80 -2.18
CA ASN A 133 6.39 -5.66 -3.42
C ASN A 133 6.60 -4.20 -3.82
N ALA A 134 7.61 -4.00 -4.65
CA ALA A 134 7.81 -2.79 -5.42
C ALA A 134 8.12 -3.18 -6.87
N THR A 135 7.49 -2.50 -7.81
CA THR A 135 7.68 -2.71 -9.24
C THR A 135 7.81 -1.37 -9.96
N PHE A 136 8.30 -1.37 -11.18
CA PHE A 136 8.32 -0.15 -11.99
C PHE A 136 6.91 0.42 -12.21
N GLU A 137 5.89 -0.43 -12.23
CA GLU A 137 4.50 0.01 -12.42
C GLU A 137 3.90 0.67 -11.18
N ASN A 138 4.26 0.19 -9.96
CA ASN A 138 3.68 0.68 -8.72
C ASN A 138 4.58 1.66 -7.95
N THR A 139 5.64 2.16 -8.62
CA THR A 139 6.63 3.06 -8.03
C THR A 139 6.87 4.22 -9.00
N ASP A 140 7.07 5.43 -8.48
CA ASP A 140 7.41 6.59 -9.31
C ASP A 140 8.82 6.48 -9.92
N GLY A 141 9.11 7.32 -10.93
CA GLY A 141 10.36 7.24 -11.67
C GLY A 141 11.64 7.41 -10.84
N PHE A 142 11.59 8.14 -9.72
CA PHE A 142 12.70 8.23 -8.78
C PHE A 142 12.81 6.95 -7.95
N GLY A 143 11.69 6.45 -7.45
CA GLY A 143 11.62 5.25 -6.61
C GLY A 143 12.02 3.97 -7.37
N GLN A 144 11.88 3.94 -8.69
CA GLN A 144 12.31 2.82 -9.53
C GLN A 144 13.81 2.50 -9.41
N LYS A 145 14.62 3.45 -8.93
CA LYS A 145 16.04 3.25 -8.66
C LYS A 145 16.33 2.55 -7.32
N PHE A 146 15.31 2.40 -6.47
CA PHE A 146 15.43 1.93 -5.08
C PHE A 146 14.31 0.96 -4.71
N LEU A 147 13.94 0.04 -5.63
CA LEU A 147 12.81 -0.87 -5.44
C LEU A 147 12.94 -1.72 -4.18
N GLU A 148 14.17 -2.17 -3.86
CA GLU A 148 14.45 -2.95 -2.66
C GLU A 148 14.11 -2.17 -1.38
N THR A 149 14.47 -0.88 -1.33
CA THR A 149 14.18 -0.02 -0.19
C THR A 149 12.68 0.23 -0.05
N ILE A 150 11.99 0.44 -1.18
CA ILE A 150 10.53 0.66 -1.19
C ILE A 150 9.78 -0.61 -0.77
N ALA A 151 10.16 -1.78 -1.31
CA ALA A 151 9.57 -3.05 -0.93
C ALA A 151 9.77 -3.33 0.56
N ALA A 152 10.99 -3.11 1.09
CA ALA A 152 11.31 -3.27 2.51
C ALA A 152 10.49 -2.32 3.40
N ASN A 153 10.40 -1.03 3.05
CA ASN A 153 9.58 -0.07 3.80
C ASN A 153 8.10 -0.46 3.80
N ARG A 154 7.54 -0.87 2.66
CA ARG A 154 6.17 -1.35 2.54
C ARG A 154 5.93 -2.59 3.42
N ALA A 155 6.83 -3.57 3.40
CA ALA A 155 6.75 -4.76 4.24
C ALA A 155 6.79 -4.39 5.73
N PHE A 156 7.72 -3.50 6.14
CA PHE A 156 7.80 -3.01 7.52
C PHE A 156 6.50 -2.31 7.96
N VAL A 157 5.98 -1.40 7.15
CA VAL A 157 4.75 -0.66 7.45
C VAL A 157 3.59 -1.63 7.65
N ARG A 158 3.42 -2.61 6.77
CA ARG A 158 2.37 -3.64 6.89
C ARG A 158 2.53 -4.47 8.15
N THR A 159 3.74 -4.97 8.43
CA THR A 159 4.01 -5.77 9.62
C THR A 159 3.62 -5.01 10.89
N VAL A 160 4.01 -3.75 11.02
CA VAL A 160 3.70 -2.91 12.20
C VAL A 160 2.20 -2.65 12.28
N ARG A 161 1.58 -2.20 11.19
CA ARG A 161 0.16 -1.86 11.16
C ARG A 161 -0.72 -3.06 11.51
N ASN A 162 -0.49 -4.18 10.87
CA ASN A 162 -1.28 -5.39 11.09
C ASN A 162 -1.13 -5.91 12.51
N TYR A 163 0.09 -5.92 13.04
CA TYR A 163 0.33 -6.34 14.41
C TYR A 163 -0.33 -5.42 15.46
N LEU A 164 -0.29 -4.11 15.24
CA LEU A 164 -0.81 -3.11 16.19
C LEU A 164 -2.30 -2.74 15.94
N GLY A 165 -2.97 -3.34 14.98
CA GLY A 165 -4.35 -3.05 14.64
C GLY A 165 -4.57 -1.62 14.12
N ILE A 166 -3.58 -1.03 13.43
CA ILE A 166 -3.69 0.31 12.83
C ILE A 166 -4.26 0.19 11.43
N HIS A 167 -5.51 0.61 11.24
CA HIS A 167 -6.22 0.47 9.97
C HIS A 167 -5.94 1.59 8.95
N ILE A 168 -5.18 2.62 9.31
CA ILE A 168 -4.75 3.67 8.38
C ILE A 168 -3.71 3.10 7.43
N VAL A 169 -3.90 3.29 6.13
CA VAL A 169 -2.94 2.83 5.11
C VAL A 169 -1.65 3.66 5.16
N GLY A 170 -0.51 2.99 5.04
CA GLY A 170 0.78 3.66 4.93
C GLY A 170 0.94 4.39 3.59
N GLU A 171 1.56 5.56 3.60
CA GLU A 171 1.88 6.30 2.36
C GLU A 171 2.70 5.45 1.39
N ASP A 172 3.65 4.69 1.92
CA ASP A 172 4.53 3.82 1.13
C ASP A 172 3.80 2.62 0.51
N GLU A 173 2.61 2.27 1.02
CA GLU A 173 1.80 1.16 0.50
C GLU A 173 0.99 1.54 -0.73
N ILE A 174 0.85 2.85 -1.02
CA ILE A 174 0.11 3.33 -2.19
C ILE A 174 0.99 3.28 -3.42
N ALA A 175 0.46 2.71 -4.50
CA ALA A 175 1.12 2.72 -5.79
C ALA A 175 1.26 4.15 -6.32
N LYS A 176 2.51 4.60 -6.57
CA LYS A 176 2.84 5.94 -7.10
C LYS A 176 3.29 5.90 -8.57
N GLY A 177 3.10 4.79 -9.27
CA GLY A 177 3.53 4.65 -10.67
C GLY A 177 2.71 5.49 -11.66
N ASN A 178 3.31 5.82 -12.79
CA ASN A 178 2.64 6.53 -13.90
C ASN A 178 1.43 5.77 -14.47
N GLY A 179 1.24 4.50 -14.06
CA GLY A 179 0.08 3.66 -14.34
C GLY A 179 -1.04 3.72 -13.31
N ALA A 180 -0.88 4.52 -12.23
CA ALA A 180 -1.85 4.64 -11.14
C ALA A 180 -3.11 5.48 -11.49
N LYS A 181 -3.61 5.37 -12.73
CA LYS A 181 -5.03 5.58 -12.98
C LYS A 181 -5.75 4.35 -12.48
N ALA A 182 -6.22 4.46 -11.22
CA ALA A 182 -7.19 3.56 -10.60
C ALA A 182 -6.80 2.07 -10.51
N ALA A 183 -5.74 1.74 -9.76
CA ALA A 183 -5.73 0.48 -9.05
C ALA A 183 -6.31 0.72 -7.65
N SER A 184 -7.63 0.62 -7.52
CA SER A 184 -8.26 0.43 -6.23
C SER A 184 -7.67 -0.84 -5.63
N SER A 185 -7.15 -0.74 -4.43
CA SER A 185 -6.75 -1.87 -3.59
C SER A 185 -7.95 -2.78 -3.31
N SER A 186 -8.24 -3.67 -4.23
CA SER A 186 -8.74 -4.97 -3.91
C SER A 186 -7.52 -5.89 -3.87
N VAL A 187 -7.29 -6.51 -2.73
CA VAL A 187 -6.45 -7.69 -2.59
C VAL A 187 -7.09 -8.75 -3.47
N ASP A 188 -6.72 -8.73 -4.73
CA ASP A 188 -6.86 -9.84 -5.64
C ASP A 188 -5.90 -9.58 -6.80
N GLY A 189 -4.91 -10.46 -6.94
CA GLY A 189 -4.02 -10.54 -8.09
C GLY A 189 -4.77 -11.01 -9.36
N SER A 190 -5.96 -10.46 -9.62
CA SER A 190 -6.65 -10.64 -10.88
C SER A 190 -6.22 -9.51 -11.81
N ALA A 191 -5.45 -9.83 -12.85
CA ALA A 191 -5.41 -9.04 -14.06
C ALA A 191 -6.84 -8.59 -14.37
N ASP A 192 -7.04 -7.36 -14.84
CA ASP A 192 -8.37 -6.90 -15.26
C ASP A 192 -8.93 -7.90 -16.25
N ILE A 193 -9.74 -8.84 -15.74
CA ILE A 193 -10.40 -9.91 -16.51
C ILE A 193 -11.69 -9.40 -17.17
N SER A 194 -11.98 -8.09 -17.09
CA SER A 194 -13.05 -7.51 -17.88
C SER A 194 -12.78 -7.74 -19.37
N PRO A 195 -13.79 -7.92 -20.18
CA PRO A 195 -13.62 -8.04 -21.64
C PRO A 195 -12.83 -6.89 -22.25
N GLN A 196 -12.94 -5.69 -21.68
CA GLN A 196 -12.21 -4.49 -22.08
C GLN A 196 -10.73 -4.56 -21.71
N GLY A 197 -10.43 -5.01 -20.50
CA GLY A 197 -9.05 -5.20 -20.03
C GLY A 197 -8.33 -6.29 -20.82
N ILE A 198 -9.00 -7.41 -21.09
CA ILE A 198 -8.47 -8.48 -21.94
C ILE A 198 -8.24 -7.97 -23.37
N LEU A 199 -9.17 -7.18 -23.94
CA LEU A 199 -9.05 -6.60 -25.26
C LEU A 199 -7.85 -5.64 -25.34
N SER A 200 -7.74 -4.72 -24.38
CA SER A 200 -6.63 -3.76 -24.27
C SER A 200 -5.28 -4.48 -24.22
N LYS A 201 -5.16 -5.48 -23.35
CA LYS A 201 -3.92 -6.26 -23.17
C LYS A 201 -3.54 -7.01 -24.45
N LYS A 202 -4.46 -7.77 -25.04
CA LYS A 202 -4.19 -8.51 -26.27
C LYS A 202 -3.88 -7.60 -27.46
N PHE A 203 -4.55 -6.44 -27.53
CA PHE A 203 -4.26 -5.46 -28.56
C PHE A 203 -2.83 -4.92 -28.43
N ALA A 204 -2.42 -4.56 -27.21
CA ALA A 204 -1.06 -4.07 -26.94
C ALA A 204 0.03 -5.11 -27.25
N GLU A 205 -0.25 -6.38 -26.98
CA GLU A 205 0.69 -7.49 -27.21
C GLU A 205 0.87 -7.84 -28.71
N ASN A 206 -0.16 -7.64 -29.54
CA ASN A 206 -0.16 -8.20 -30.90
C ASN A 206 -0.23 -7.14 -32.02
N ILE A 207 -0.70 -5.92 -31.76
CA ILE A 207 -0.96 -4.94 -32.81
C ILE A 207 -0.34 -3.57 -32.50
N GLY A 208 -0.56 -3.01 -31.30
CA GLY A 208 -0.04 -1.70 -30.94
C GLY A 208 -0.49 -1.25 -29.56
N GLY A 209 0.22 -0.28 -28.94
CA GLY A 209 0.10 0.01 -27.52
C GLY A 209 -0.95 1.07 -27.12
N SER A 210 -1.42 1.91 -28.04
CA SER A 210 -2.27 3.04 -27.69
C SER A 210 -3.74 2.87 -28.10
N PHE A 211 -4.64 3.59 -27.42
CA PHE A 211 -6.05 3.64 -27.83
C PHE A 211 -6.24 4.33 -29.20
N THR A 212 -5.31 5.20 -29.58
CA THR A 212 -5.30 5.82 -30.92
C THR A 212 -4.99 4.79 -32.01
N ASP A 213 -4.06 3.87 -31.78
CA ASP A 213 -3.75 2.77 -32.68
C ASP A 213 -4.95 1.83 -32.81
N PHE A 214 -5.62 1.56 -31.70
CA PHE A 214 -6.86 0.78 -31.68
C PHE A 214 -7.97 1.43 -32.55
N LYS A 215 -8.15 2.75 -32.48
CA LYS A 215 -9.10 3.48 -33.33
C LYS A 215 -8.73 3.39 -34.82
N SER A 216 -7.46 3.41 -35.13
CA SER A 216 -6.97 3.24 -36.49
C SER A 216 -7.21 1.82 -37.03
N TRP A 217 -6.94 0.82 -36.20
CA TRP A 217 -7.21 -0.58 -36.49
C TRP A 217 -8.73 -0.85 -36.69
N LEU A 218 -9.59 -0.26 -35.86
CA LEU A 218 -11.05 -0.34 -36.06
C LEU A 218 -11.49 0.23 -37.40
N ARG A 219 -10.89 1.33 -37.84
CA ARG A 219 -11.19 1.90 -39.17
C ARG A 219 -10.83 0.96 -40.31
N GLU A 220 -9.73 0.23 -40.18
CA GLU A 220 -9.35 -0.77 -41.18
C GLU A 220 -10.31 -1.97 -41.19
N LEU A 221 -10.76 -2.44 -40.01
CA LEU A 221 -11.80 -3.47 -39.92
C LEU A 221 -13.12 -3.01 -40.54
N TRP A 222 -13.48 -1.73 -40.37
CA TRP A 222 -14.66 -1.13 -40.96
C TRP A 222 -14.57 -1.09 -42.48
N LYS A 223 -13.44 -0.64 -43.04
CA LYS A 223 -13.23 -0.60 -44.49
C LYS A 223 -13.24 -2.00 -45.11
N ALA A 224 -12.74 -2.99 -44.37
CA ALA A 224 -12.76 -4.39 -44.80
C ALA A 224 -14.11 -5.09 -44.60
N GLU A 225 -15.13 -4.36 -44.16
CA GLU A 225 -16.47 -4.88 -43.82
C GLU A 225 -16.47 -6.04 -42.83
N SER A 226 -15.34 -6.22 -42.12
CA SER A 226 -15.12 -7.33 -41.17
C SER A 226 -15.83 -7.08 -39.83
N TYR A 227 -15.90 -5.80 -39.41
CA TYR A 227 -16.57 -5.37 -38.18
C TYR A 227 -17.17 -3.99 -38.39
N GLN A 228 -18.47 -3.86 -38.17
CA GLN A 228 -19.20 -2.60 -38.28
C GLN A 228 -20.01 -2.34 -37.01
N ASN A 229 -19.74 -1.18 -36.39
CA ASN A 229 -20.47 -0.70 -35.22
C ASN A 229 -20.47 0.83 -35.23
N GLU A 230 -21.60 1.46 -35.44
CA GLU A 230 -21.75 2.92 -35.54
C GLU A 230 -21.34 3.62 -34.23
N ASP A 231 -21.60 2.99 -33.08
CA ASP A 231 -21.22 3.54 -31.76
C ASP A 231 -19.70 3.58 -31.51
N ALA A 232 -18.93 2.82 -32.30
CA ALA A 232 -17.47 2.79 -32.15
C ALA A 232 -16.79 4.16 -32.36
N ALA A 233 -17.45 5.07 -33.07
CA ALA A 233 -17.00 6.45 -33.24
C ALA A 233 -16.96 7.22 -31.92
N ASN A 234 -17.88 6.91 -31.00
CA ASN A 234 -18.09 7.59 -29.73
C ASN A 234 -17.15 7.09 -28.62
N TRP A 235 -16.49 5.95 -28.78
CA TRP A 235 -15.58 5.43 -27.77
C TRP A 235 -14.30 6.29 -27.66
N LYS A 236 -13.99 6.76 -26.48
CA LYS A 236 -12.82 7.61 -26.19
C LYS A 236 -11.74 6.87 -25.41
N THR A 237 -12.13 5.83 -24.67
CA THR A 237 -11.26 4.99 -23.84
C THR A 237 -11.66 3.52 -23.95
N TRP A 238 -10.82 2.62 -23.47
CA TRP A 238 -11.13 1.19 -23.40
C TRP A 238 -12.41 0.89 -22.61
N SER A 239 -12.67 1.66 -21.55
CA SER A 239 -13.84 1.49 -20.69
C SER A 239 -15.18 1.85 -21.38
N ASP A 240 -15.15 2.64 -22.45
CA ASP A 240 -16.35 3.02 -23.20
C ASP A 240 -16.85 1.90 -24.11
N ILE A 241 -16.03 0.87 -24.33
CA ILE A 241 -16.37 -0.26 -25.19
C ILE A 241 -17.33 -1.18 -24.44
N PRO A 242 -18.55 -1.45 -24.95
CA PRO A 242 -19.44 -2.40 -24.31
C PRO A 242 -18.81 -3.80 -24.23
N ALA A 243 -19.03 -4.51 -23.13
CA ALA A 243 -18.42 -5.83 -22.90
C ALA A 243 -18.73 -6.85 -24.03
N LYS A 244 -19.90 -6.75 -24.66
CA LYS A 244 -20.28 -7.56 -25.82
C LYS A 244 -19.37 -7.27 -27.02
N GLU A 245 -19.12 -5.99 -27.29
CA GLU A 245 -18.29 -5.53 -28.39
C GLU A 245 -16.81 -5.86 -28.17
N ALA A 246 -16.34 -5.68 -26.94
CA ALA A 246 -14.97 -6.10 -26.58
C ALA A 246 -14.71 -7.58 -26.85
N ARG A 247 -15.67 -8.47 -26.52
CA ARG A 247 -15.59 -9.91 -26.84
C ARG A 247 -15.64 -10.19 -28.33
N ALA A 248 -16.43 -9.43 -29.09
CA ALA A 248 -16.49 -9.58 -30.55
C ALA A 248 -15.16 -9.20 -31.20
N LEU A 249 -14.56 -8.10 -30.76
CA LEU A 249 -13.28 -7.59 -31.28
C LEU A 249 -12.08 -8.50 -30.98
N LEU A 250 -12.11 -9.22 -29.85
CA LEU A 250 -11.07 -10.20 -29.51
C LEU A 250 -10.88 -11.30 -30.57
N LYS A 251 -11.89 -11.58 -31.38
CA LYS A 251 -11.82 -12.59 -32.47
C LYS A 251 -10.92 -12.14 -33.62
N PHE A 252 -10.70 -10.85 -33.78
CA PHE A 252 -9.90 -10.25 -34.86
C PHE A 252 -8.45 -10.02 -34.47
N ILE A 253 -8.09 -10.16 -33.19
CA ILE A 253 -6.73 -10.10 -32.70
C ILE A 253 -6.15 -11.52 -32.67
N LYS A 254 -5.24 -11.77 -33.60
CA LYS A 254 -4.55 -13.08 -33.73
C LYS A 254 -3.27 -13.09 -32.93
#